data_1a55034dd0d89518a5ebae5350a87801
#
_entry.id   1a55034dd0d89518a5ebae5350a87801
#
_cell.length_a   1.000
_cell.length_b   1.000
_cell.length_c   1.000
_cell.angle_alpha   90.00
_cell.angle_beta   90.00
_cell.angle_gamma   90.00
#
_symmetry.space_group_name_H-M   'P 1'
#
loop_
_entity.id
_entity.type
_entity.pdbx_description
1 polymer ?
#
loop_
_entity_poly.entity_id
_entity_poly.type
_entity_poly.pdbx_seq_one_letter_code
_entity_poly.pdbx_strand_id
1 'polypeptide(L)'
;MSLIGFRREDGKIEYLEEVEYSVEHLEDDLHEVIRNEPRLVMGNLTTRENVVLGSKLQLPTGKELDLLTCDKHGTLTIIEFKRDRSPRSAVTQLFDYASSLERLDMGEFVNLVDRASVEEIYDMFEHEEDSEFDFSDFERAFTDGLESPQLMLVAYSITDDVRRMTRWLRDVHNLKINCVEFDYYERDDAEMFVPTVIGIDETQEIKNKQASPRQKKYRRFYGEILERFKEDLPNVTRRSPSNDSWLVIPTGHKDVELVWHFKGSPGEKTFWVTMNFKMSDLTRNKELLKRTLKALDESPIEIAEDIHNEGEYGRSGYTRFYIERDVGDLDDALEDEELKSWAVDTIVALHQHLTPVLDEELR
;
A
#
# COMPACT_ATOMS: atom_id res chain seq x y z
N MET A 1 -8.90 20.16 -17.37
CA MET A 1 -9.01 21.56 -16.89
C MET A 1 -7.61 22.13 -17.07
N SER A 2 -7.40 23.07 -17.97
CA SER A 2 -6.06 23.62 -18.20
C SER A 2 -5.69 24.49 -17.00
N LEU A 3 -4.59 24.15 -16.32
CA LEU A 3 -3.97 25.03 -15.34
C LEU A 3 -3.33 26.21 -16.10
N ILE A 4 -3.50 27.41 -15.58
CA ILE A 4 -2.87 28.61 -16.12
C ILE A 4 -1.93 29.15 -15.03
N GLY A 5 -0.64 29.00 -15.26
CA GLY A 5 0.39 29.58 -14.42
C GLY A 5 0.58 31.06 -14.75
N PHE A 6 0.82 31.91 -13.77
CA PHE A 6 1.20 33.28 -13.98
C PHE A 6 2.16 33.77 -12.89
N ARG A 7 3.04 34.70 -13.24
CA ARG A 7 3.78 35.49 -12.26
C ARG A 7 3.31 36.94 -12.27
N ARG A 8 3.46 37.62 -11.17
CA ARG A 8 3.18 39.07 -11.06
C ARG A 8 4.50 39.79 -10.83
N GLU A 9 4.91 40.61 -11.80
CA GLU A 9 6.08 41.42 -11.71
C GLU A 9 5.70 42.87 -12.02
N ASP A 10 6.10 43.81 -11.18
CA ASP A 10 5.80 45.26 -11.28
C ASP A 10 4.32 45.60 -11.52
N GLY A 11 3.40 44.79 -10.94
CA GLY A 11 1.96 44.96 -11.09
C GLY A 11 1.37 44.43 -12.40
N LYS A 12 2.18 43.85 -13.27
CA LYS A 12 1.73 43.15 -14.49
C LYS A 12 1.56 41.68 -14.21
N ILE A 13 0.63 41.07 -14.93
CA ILE A 13 0.43 39.61 -14.93
C ILE A 13 1.11 39.09 -16.20
N GLU A 14 2.03 38.14 -16.03
CA GLU A 14 2.69 37.43 -17.10
C GLU A 14 2.34 35.95 -16.99
N TYR A 15 1.83 35.36 -18.07
CA TYR A 15 1.45 33.97 -18.11
C TYR A 15 2.67 33.11 -18.43
N LEU A 16 2.80 31.97 -17.73
CA LEU A 16 3.73 30.91 -18.10
C LEU A 16 3.13 30.12 -19.27
N GLU A 17 3.95 29.71 -20.19
CA GLU A 17 3.55 28.91 -21.34
C GLU A 17 3.80 27.43 -21.06
N GLU A 18 2.81 26.58 -21.36
CA GLU A 18 2.97 25.13 -21.30
C GLU A 18 3.90 24.71 -22.45
N VAL A 19 4.98 24.01 -22.10
CA VAL A 19 5.95 23.52 -23.07
C VAL A 19 6.17 22.01 -22.89
N GLU A 20 6.51 21.35 -23.97
CA GLU A 20 6.88 19.95 -23.93
C GLU A 20 8.31 19.82 -23.40
N TYR A 21 8.46 19.29 -22.18
CA TYR A 21 9.73 19.20 -21.46
C TYR A 21 10.86 18.58 -22.31
N SER A 22 10.55 17.53 -23.06
CA SER A 22 11.51 16.79 -23.88
C SER A 22 12.12 17.59 -25.04
N VAL A 23 11.53 18.72 -25.41
CA VAL A 23 12.03 19.58 -26.50
C VAL A 23 13.17 20.48 -26.03
N GLU A 24 13.04 21.06 -24.83
CA GLU A 24 13.96 22.06 -24.29
C GLU A 24 14.97 21.45 -23.32
N HIS A 25 14.62 20.32 -22.63
CA HIS A 25 15.40 19.76 -21.55
C HIS A 25 15.84 18.32 -21.79
N LEU A 26 16.96 17.93 -21.18
CA LEU A 26 17.46 16.56 -21.18
C LEU A 26 16.88 15.77 -19.98
N GLU A 27 17.00 14.44 -20.03
CA GLU A 27 16.63 13.58 -18.89
C GLU A 27 17.49 13.90 -17.65
N ASP A 28 18.74 14.28 -17.85
CA ASP A 28 19.66 14.71 -16.79
C ASP A 28 19.20 16.01 -16.09
N ASP A 29 18.55 16.94 -16.80
CA ASP A 29 18.01 18.17 -16.20
C ASP A 29 16.86 17.83 -15.24
N LEU A 30 15.94 16.97 -15.68
CA LEU A 30 14.85 16.47 -14.82
C LEU A 30 15.40 15.75 -13.57
N HIS A 31 16.42 14.94 -13.79
CA HIS A 31 17.11 14.20 -12.74
C HIS A 31 17.75 15.15 -11.70
N GLU A 32 18.41 16.22 -12.16
CA GLU A 32 19.03 17.21 -11.29
C GLU A 32 18.00 17.99 -10.47
N VAL A 33 16.92 18.44 -11.09
CA VAL A 33 15.83 19.17 -10.43
C VAL A 33 15.22 18.32 -9.32
N ILE A 34 14.87 17.07 -9.60
CA ILE A 34 14.21 16.20 -8.61
C ILE A 34 15.20 15.69 -7.56
N ARG A 35 16.46 15.47 -7.90
CA ARG A 35 17.50 15.14 -6.93
C ARG A 35 17.68 16.25 -5.89
N ASN A 36 17.64 17.50 -6.34
CA ASN A 36 17.78 18.67 -5.45
C ASN A 36 16.51 18.94 -4.63
N GLU A 37 15.33 18.59 -5.16
CA GLU A 37 14.05 18.80 -4.49
C GLU A 37 13.09 17.62 -4.73
N PRO A 38 13.29 16.47 -4.05
CA PRO A 38 12.43 15.29 -4.22
C PRO A 38 10.96 15.53 -3.93
N ARG A 39 10.65 16.56 -3.14
CA ARG A 39 9.25 16.93 -2.81
C ARG A 39 8.43 17.33 -4.03
N LEU A 40 9.07 17.72 -5.13
CA LEU A 40 8.37 18.03 -6.39
C LEU A 40 7.55 16.83 -6.91
N VAL A 41 8.03 15.61 -6.72
CA VAL A 41 7.34 14.39 -7.17
C VAL A 41 6.73 13.59 -6.03
N MET A 42 7.19 13.80 -4.81
CA MET A 42 6.75 13.05 -3.63
C MET A 42 5.74 13.81 -2.77
N GLY A 43 5.61 15.12 -2.92
CA GLY A 43 4.84 15.99 -2.03
C GLY A 43 3.35 15.66 -1.89
N ASN A 44 2.74 14.97 -2.87
CA ASN A 44 1.36 14.48 -2.80
C ASN A 44 1.26 13.03 -2.27
N LEU A 45 2.38 12.31 -2.23
CA LEU A 45 2.46 10.91 -1.81
C LEU A 45 2.78 10.77 -0.33
N THR A 46 3.51 11.73 0.20
CA THR A 46 3.93 11.73 1.59
C THR A 46 4.03 13.17 2.11
N THR A 47 3.53 13.39 3.32
CA THR A 47 3.75 14.63 4.08
C THR A 47 5.08 14.59 4.81
N ARG A 48 5.88 13.53 4.61
CA ARG A 48 7.08 13.23 5.36
C ARG A 48 8.29 13.84 4.68
N GLU A 49 9.26 14.21 5.47
CA GLU A 49 10.58 14.57 4.96
C GLU A 49 11.21 13.39 4.23
N ASN A 50 11.85 13.68 3.11
CA ASN A 50 12.58 12.69 2.32
C ASN A 50 14.00 13.19 2.10
N VAL A 51 14.96 12.31 2.28
CA VAL A 51 16.38 12.55 1.98
C VAL A 51 16.81 11.70 0.79
N VAL A 52 17.71 12.23 -0.02
CA VAL A 52 18.34 11.50 -1.11
C VAL A 52 19.48 10.68 -0.54
N LEU A 53 19.39 9.36 -0.64
CA LEU A 53 20.45 8.45 -0.25
C LEU A 53 21.49 8.29 -1.34
N GLY A 54 21.07 8.35 -2.61
CA GLY A 54 21.99 8.26 -3.73
C GLY A 54 21.31 8.53 -5.07
N SER A 55 22.13 8.94 -6.01
CA SER A 55 21.75 9.31 -7.36
C SER A 55 22.72 8.65 -8.34
N LYS A 56 22.18 8.06 -9.44
CA LYS A 56 22.96 7.29 -10.42
C LYS A 56 23.83 6.20 -9.75
N LEU A 57 23.19 5.45 -8.81
CA LEU A 57 23.85 4.42 -8.05
C LEU A 57 24.19 3.21 -8.92
N GLN A 58 25.45 2.80 -8.92
CA GLN A 58 25.89 1.60 -9.63
C GLN A 58 25.57 0.34 -8.81
N LEU A 59 24.54 -0.39 -9.21
CA LEU A 59 24.14 -1.63 -8.55
C LEU A 59 25.09 -2.79 -8.86
N PRO A 60 25.21 -3.80 -7.98
CA PRO A 60 26.03 -4.99 -8.25
C PRO A 60 25.68 -5.75 -9.51
N THR A 61 24.46 -5.61 -10.00
CA THR A 61 23.98 -6.18 -11.28
C THR A 61 24.51 -5.44 -12.51
N GLY A 62 25.28 -4.36 -12.32
CA GLY A 62 25.80 -3.51 -13.42
C GLY A 62 24.76 -2.55 -13.98
N LYS A 63 23.61 -2.40 -13.32
CA LYS A 63 22.59 -1.40 -13.64
C LYS A 63 22.83 -0.12 -12.86
N GLU A 64 22.44 0.99 -13.43
CA GLU A 64 22.46 2.30 -12.77
C GLU A 64 21.03 2.62 -12.31
N LEU A 65 20.86 2.83 -11.00
CA LEU A 65 19.61 3.25 -10.37
C LEU A 65 19.58 4.78 -10.35
N ASP A 66 18.52 5.38 -10.91
CA ASP A 66 18.48 6.84 -11.10
C ASP A 66 18.47 7.60 -9.78
N LEU A 67 17.55 7.30 -8.88
CA LEU A 67 17.47 7.98 -7.58
C LEU A 67 16.91 7.05 -6.50
N LEU A 68 17.55 7.06 -5.34
CA LEU A 68 17.11 6.38 -4.13
C LEU A 68 16.88 7.40 -3.02
N THR A 69 15.69 7.36 -2.42
CA THR A 69 15.34 8.23 -1.29
C THR A 69 14.87 7.42 -0.09
N CYS A 70 14.93 8.04 1.09
CA CYS A 70 14.38 7.51 2.32
C CYS A 70 13.52 8.56 3.00
N ASP A 71 12.40 8.17 3.62
CA ASP A 71 11.62 9.05 4.49
C ASP A 71 12.03 8.89 5.97
N LYS A 72 11.59 9.81 6.82
CA LYS A 72 11.90 9.81 8.26
C LYS A 72 11.39 8.58 9.03
N HIS A 73 10.62 7.72 8.41
CA HIS A 73 10.14 6.46 8.98
C HIS A 73 10.84 5.23 8.37
N GLY A 74 11.97 5.42 7.68
CA GLY A 74 12.74 4.33 7.10
C GLY A 74 12.18 3.76 5.78
N THR A 75 11.18 4.41 5.17
CA THR A 75 10.63 3.92 3.90
C THR A 75 11.55 4.27 2.74
N LEU A 76 12.07 3.26 2.06
CA LEU A 76 12.89 3.44 0.86
C LEU A 76 12.03 3.61 -0.38
N THR A 77 12.39 4.54 -1.25
CA THR A 77 11.74 4.75 -2.55
C THR A 77 12.77 4.77 -3.67
N ILE A 78 12.59 3.89 -4.64
CA ILE A 78 13.34 3.84 -5.89
C ILE A 78 12.60 4.68 -6.92
N ILE A 79 13.28 5.62 -7.56
CA ILE A 79 12.69 6.50 -8.56
C ILE A 79 13.43 6.31 -9.88
N GLU A 80 12.69 6.04 -10.94
CA GLU A 80 13.15 5.99 -12.33
C GLU A 80 12.59 7.19 -13.09
N PHE A 81 13.42 7.85 -13.89
CA PHE A 81 13.05 9.03 -14.66
C PHE A 81 12.94 8.74 -16.14
N LYS A 82 11.96 9.41 -16.78
CA LYS A 82 11.87 9.46 -18.23
C LYS A 82 11.42 10.87 -18.65
N ARG A 83 12.26 11.55 -19.41
CA ARG A 83 11.99 12.94 -19.84
C ARG A 83 10.78 13.07 -20.77
N ASP A 84 10.41 11.96 -21.45
CA ASP A 84 9.36 11.91 -22.46
C ASP A 84 8.29 10.88 -22.03
N ARG A 85 7.79 10.09 -22.95
CA ARG A 85 6.78 9.03 -22.67
C ARG A 85 7.43 7.85 -21.97
N SER A 86 6.78 7.38 -20.93
CA SER A 86 7.22 6.19 -20.20
C SER A 86 7.12 4.93 -21.05
N PRO A 87 8.24 4.25 -21.40
CA PRO A 87 8.19 2.96 -22.03
C PRO A 87 7.85 1.85 -21.01
N ARG A 88 7.28 0.71 -21.47
CA ARG A 88 7.04 -0.45 -20.57
C ARG A 88 8.31 -0.96 -19.89
N SER A 89 9.46 -0.79 -20.53
CA SER A 89 10.77 -1.17 -19.97
C SER A 89 11.13 -0.39 -18.70
N ALA A 90 10.61 0.82 -18.49
CA ALA A 90 10.85 1.58 -17.28
C ALA A 90 10.28 0.88 -16.02
N VAL A 91 9.14 0.19 -16.15
CA VAL A 91 8.60 -0.62 -15.05
C VAL A 91 9.50 -1.82 -14.75
N THR A 92 10.06 -2.46 -15.78
CA THR A 92 10.99 -3.58 -15.56
C THR A 92 12.32 -3.12 -14.99
N GLN A 93 12.78 -1.90 -15.28
CA GLN A 93 13.96 -1.31 -14.63
C GLN A 93 13.74 -1.15 -13.13
N LEU A 94 12.58 -0.63 -12.71
CA LEU A 94 12.25 -0.53 -11.28
C LEU A 94 12.30 -1.89 -10.56
N PHE A 95 11.83 -2.97 -11.19
CA PHE A 95 11.92 -4.31 -10.60
C PHE A 95 13.35 -4.85 -10.59
N ASP A 96 14.15 -4.59 -11.60
CA ASP A 96 15.57 -4.94 -11.62
C ASP A 96 16.32 -4.25 -10.47
N TYR A 97 16.02 -2.98 -10.20
CA TYR A 97 16.60 -2.23 -9.09
C TYR A 97 16.16 -2.79 -7.74
N ALA A 98 14.86 -2.98 -7.53
CA ALA A 98 14.32 -3.53 -6.29
C ALA A 98 14.91 -4.91 -5.98
N SER A 99 14.93 -5.80 -6.98
CA SER A 99 15.51 -7.15 -6.82
C SER A 99 17.02 -7.15 -6.61
N SER A 100 17.71 -6.08 -7.00
CA SER A 100 19.14 -5.92 -6.74
C SER A 100 19.40 -5.42 -5.32
N LEU A 101 18.57 -4.51 -4.81
CA LEU A 101 18.66 -4.01 -3.44
C LEU A 101 18.30 -5.08 -2.42
N GLU A 102 17.25 -5.89 -2.69
CA GLU A 102 16.83 -7.00 -1.82
C GLU A 102 17.96 -7.99 -1.48
N ARG A 103 18.94 -8.13 -2.40
CA ARG A 103 20.06 -9.07 -2.23
C ARG A 103 21.21 -8.53 -1.40
N LEU A 104 21.23 -7.24 -1.13
CA LEU A 104 22.29 -6.62 -0.36
C LEU A 104 22.07 -6.86 1.13
N ASP A 105 23.14 -7.21 1.82
CA ASP A 105 23.12 -7.09 3.27
C ASP A 105 23.23 -5.59 3.67
N MET A 106 22.98 -5.30 4.94
CA MET A 106 22.98 -3.93 5.43
C MET A 106 24.34 -3.25 5.25
N GLY A 107 25.44 -3.99 5.42
CA GLY A 107 26.79 -3.47 5.24
C GLY A 107 27.08 -3.11 3.77
N GLU A 108 26.66 -3.97 2.85
CA GLU A 108 26.74 -3.71 1.39
C GLU A 108 25.90 -2.51 0.99
N PHE A 109 24.68 -2.39 1.57
CA PHE A 109 23.79 -1.27 1.27
C PHE A 109 24.36 0.08 1.73
N VAL A 110 24.82 0.20 2.99
CA VAL A 110 25.37 1.47 3.49
C VAL A 110 26.61 1.88 2.70
N ASN A 111 27.44 0.91 2.29
CA ASN A 111 28.56 1.17 1.39
C ASN A 111 28.11 1.66 0.01
N LEU A 112 27.03 1.10 -0.55
CA LEU A 112 26.49 1.53 -1.84
C LEU A 112 26.04 2.99 -1.82
N VAL A 113 25.45 3.44 -0.72
CA VAL A 113 24.96 4.83 -0.56
C VAL A 113 25.98 5.76 0.08
N ASP A 114 27.22 5.30 0.25
CA ASP A 114 28.35 6.06 0.85
C ASP A 114 28.00 6.61 2.25
N ARG A 115 27.53 5.72 3.13
CA ARG A 115 27.23 6.01 4.53
C ARG A 115 27.96 5.04 5.44
N ALA A 116 28.23 5.46 6.66
CA ALA A 116 28.91 4.62 7.64
C ALA A 116 27.96 3.61 8.30
N SER A 117 26.69 3.99 8.49
CA SER A 117 25.68 3.16 9.15
C SER A 117 24.25 3.61 8.82
N VAL A 118 23.25 2.82 9.22
CA VAL A 118 21.83 3.19 9.17
C VAL A 118 21.53 4.33 10.15
N GLU A 119 22.25 4.40 11.26
CA GLU A 119 22.12 5.48 12.25
C GLU A 119 22.51 6.84 11.65
N GLU A 120 23.56 6.89 10.80
CA GLU A 120 23.88 8.12 10.05
C GLU A 120 22.72 8.56 9.15
N ILE A 121 21.99 7.61 8.55
CA ILE A 121 20.81 7.93 7.72
C ILE A 121 19.67 8.45 8.59
N TYR A 122 19.45 7.83 9.76
CA TYR A 122 18.46 8.28 10.73
C TYR A 122 18.74 9.72 11.20
N ASP A 123 20.00 10.04 11.49
CA ASP A 123 20.44 11.37 11.93
C ASP A 123 20.31 12.47 10.86
N MET A 124 20.00 12.11 9.60
CA MET A 124 19.71 13.11 8.57
C MET A 124 18.33 13.77 8.72
N PHE A 125 17.48 13.24 9.61
CA PHE A 125 16.13 13.74 9.85
C PHE A 125 16.05 14.53 11.14
N GLU A 126 15.11 15.49 11.21
CA GLU A 126 14.76 16.14 12.48
C GLU A 126 13.86 15.19 13.30
N HIS A 127 14.27 14.91 14.54
CA HIS A 127 13.52 14.06 15.47
C HIS A 127 12.94 14.93 16.59
N GLU A 128 11.66 14.72 16.89
CA GLU A 128 11.02 15.35 18.06
C GLU A 128 11.48 14.61 19.33
N GLU A 129 11.89 15.35 20.38
CA GLU A 129 12.42 14.76 21.63
C GLU A 129 11.44 13.81 22.34
N ASP A 130 10.13 13.96 22.11
CA ASP A 130 9.06 13.13 22.68
C ASP A 130 8.41 12.18 21.66
N SER A 131 9.07 11.89 20.54
CA SER A 131 8.56 10.96 19.51
C SER A 131 8.52 9.53 20.05
N GLU A 132 7.37 8.85 19.90
CA GLU A 132 7.26 7.40 20.15
C GLU A 132 8.01 6.55 19.12
N PHE A 133 8.42 7.15 17.99
CA PHE A 133 9.17 6.51 16.91
C PHE A 133 10.66 6.76 17.11
N ASP A 134 11.38 5.70 17.43
CA ASP A 134 12.82 5.75 17.73
C ASP A 134 13.70 5.13 16.61
N PHE A 135 15.02 5.12 16.84
CA PHE A 135 15.97 4.53 15.91
C PHE A 135 15.71 3.04 15.64
N SER A 136 15.26 2.28 16.64
CA SER A 136 14.97 0.85 16.46
C SER A 136 13.77 0.63 15.53
N ASP A 137 12.77 1.49 15.61
CA ASP A 137 11.62 1.46 14.70
C ASP A 137 12.02 1.86 13.28
N PHE A 138 12.89 2.86 13.16
CA PHE A 138 13.48 3.28 11.89
C PHE A 138 14.29 2.16 11.25
N GLU A 139 15.23 1.55 11.98
CA GLU A 139 16.10 0.49 11.50
C GLU A 139 15.30 -0.73 11.01
N ARG A 140 14.24 -1.11 11.75
CA ARG A 140 13.32 -2.18 11.33
C ARG A 140 12.60 -1.83 10.05
N ALA A 141 11.98 -0.64 9.97
CA ALA A 141 11.26 -0.20 8.78
C ALA A 141 12.18 -0.03 7.58
N PHE A 142 13.42 0.40 7.79
CA PHE A 142 14.45 0.53 6.79
C PHE A 142 14.88 -0.83 6.22
N THR A 143 15.06 -1.82 7.09
CA THR A 143 15.35 -3.21 6.71
C THR A 143 14.21 -3.80 5.88
N ASP A 144 12.96 -3.64 6.34
CA ASP A 144 11.78 -4.03 5.56
C ASP A 144 11.69 -3.28 4.21
N GLY A 145 12.18 -2.04 4.20
CA GLY A 145 12.27 -1.21 3.00
C GLY A 145 13.25 -1.74 1.95
N LEU A 146 14.34 -2.38 2.36
CA LEU A 146 15.28 -3.04 1.44
C LEU A 146 14.64 -4.24 0.76
N GLU A 147 13.86 -5.04 1.50
CA GLU A 147 13.15 -6.19 0.96
C GLU A 147 11.97 -5.78 0.06
N SER A 148 11.33 -4.66 0.35
CA SER A 148 10.12 -4.22 -0.36
C SER A 148 10.05 -2.70 -0.49
N PRO A 149 10.95 -2.07 -1.28
CA PRO A 149 10.96 -0.64 -1.48
C PRO A 149 9.70 -0.14 -2.20
N GLN A 150 9.38 1.13 -2.02
CA GLN A 150 8.44 1.81 -2.89
C GLN A 150 9.08 2.05 -4.27
N LEU A 151 8.28 1.90 -5.33
CA LEU A 151 8.71 2.10 -6.70
C LEU A 151 7.98 3.31 -7.26
N MET A 152 8.71 4.19 -7.93
CA MET A 152 8.16 5.40 -8.53
C MET A 152 8.72 5.59 -9.93
N LEU A 153 7.82 5.71 -10.90
CA LEU A 153 8.16 6.12 -12.25
C LEU A 153 7.74 7.57 -12.47
N VAL A 154 8.67 8.43 -12.78
CA VAL A 154 8.44 9.84 -13.10
C VAL A 154 8.65 10.05 -14.59
N ALA A 155 7.65 10.57 -15.29
CA ALA A 155 7.76 10.85 -16.73
C ALA A 155 6.90 12.05 -17.13
N TYR A 156 7.29 12.75 -18.21
CA TYR A 156 6.47 13.81 -18.79
C TYR A 156 5.08 13.27 -19.19
N SER A 157 5.02 12.06 -19.74
CA SER A 157 3.75 11.39 -20.06
C SER A 157 3.80 9.90 -19.72
N ILE A 158 2.82 9.44 -18.96
CA ILE A 158 2.64 8.02 -18.61
C ILE A 158 1.70 7.38 -19.62
N THR A 159 2.20 6.41 -20.37
CA THR A 159 1.39 5.72 -21.40
C THR A 159 0.27 4.88 -20.78
N ASP A 160 -0.84 4.70 -21.50
CA ASP A 160 -1.99 3.89 -21.04
C ASP A 160 -1.60 2.45 -20.69
N ASP A 161 -0.64 1.89 -21.40
CA ASP A 161 -0.13 0.55 -21.11
C ASP A 161 0.59 0.48 -19.77
N VAL A 162 1.40 1.50 -19.46
CA VAL A 162 2.09 1.62 -18.16
C VAL A 162 1.07 1.89 -17.07
N ARG A 163 0.10 2.79 -17.27
CA ARG A 163 -1.00 3.05 -16.32
C ARG A 163 -1.76 1.78 -15.96
N ARG A 164 -2.15 1.00 -16.99
CA ARG A 164 -2.87 -0.28 -16.80
C ARG A 164 -2.04 -1.30 -16.05
N MET A 165 -0.76 -1.43 -16.43
CA MET A 165 0.16 -2.40 -15.83
C MET A 165 0.47 -2.07 -14.37
N THR A 166 0.81 -0.83 -14.07
CA THR A 166 1.12 -0.39 -12.69
C THR A 166 -0.10 -0.45 -11.78
N ARG A 167 -1.29 -0.11 -12.30
CA ARG A 167 -2.55 -0.29 -11.57
C ARG A 167 -2.77 -1.77 -11.22
N TRP A 168 -2.62 -2.68 -12.18
CA TRP A 168 -2.78 -4.11 -11.93
C TRP A 168 -1.77 -4.66 -10.91
N LEU A 169 -0.51 -4.26 -11.04
CA LEU A 169 0.54 -4.64 -10.09
C LEU A 169 0.24 -4.15 -8.67
N ARG A 170 -0.27 -2.94 -8.52
CA ARG A 170 -0.65 -2.37 -7.24
C ARG A 170 -1.92 -2.99 -6.68
N ASP A 171 -3.00 -3.03 -7.46
CA ASP A 171 -4.35 -3.36 -6.96
C ASP A 171 -4.54 -4.87 -6.78
N VAL A 172 -3.87 -5.69 -7.59
CA VAL A 172 -3.99 -7.16 -7.55
C VAL A 172 -2.82 -7.81 -6.80
N HIS A 173 -1.60 -7.30 -6.99
CA HIS A 173 -0.39 -7.88 -6.41
C HIS A 173 0.16 -7.09 -5.21
N ASN A 174 -0.50 -6.04 -4.80
CA ASN A 174 -0.16 -5.23 -3.62
C ASN A 174 1.26 -4.63 -3.68
N LEU A 175 1.80 -4.43 -4.89
CA LEU A 175 3.11 -3.81 -5.07
C LEU A 175 3.01 -2.31 -4.83
N LYS A 176 3.96 -1.77 -4.09
CA LYS A 176 4.06 -0.34 -3.80
C LYS A 176 4.66 0.40 -5.02
N ILE A 177 3.87 0.51 -6.10
CA ILE A 177 4.31 1.17 -7.34
C ILE A 177 3.40 2.34 -7.71
N ASN A 178 4.00 3.50 -7.94
CA ASN A 178 3.32 4.73 -8.34
C ASN A 178 3.95 5.31 -9.60
N CYS A 179 3.16 6.08 -10.35
CA CYS A 179 3.65 6.86 -11.48
C CYS A 179 3.34 8.33 -11.23
N VAL A 180 4.26 9.20 -11.60
CA VAL A 180 4.09 10.64 -11.59
C VAL A 180 4.24 11.15 -13.02
N GLU A 181 3.20 11.76 -13.52
CA GLU A 181 3.20 12.53 -14.76
C GLU A 181 3.30 14.01 -14.38
N PHE A 182 3.92 14.83 -15.22
CA PHE A 182 4.02 16.24 -14.92
C PHE A 182 3.75 17.12 -16.13
N ASP A 183 3.06 18.24 -15.90
CA ASP A 183 3.01 19.34 -16.84
C ASP A 183 4.12 20.32 -16.50
N TYR A 184 4.73 20.88 -17.52
CA TYR A 184 5.82 21.84 -17.39
C TYR A 184 5.49 23.15 -18.07
N TYR A 185 5.74 24.24 -17.38
CA TYR A 185 5.49 25.58 -17.86
C TYR A 185 6.72 26.42 -17.63
N GLU A 186 7.08 27.22 -18.63
CA GLU A 186 8.21 28.13 -18.51
C GLU A 186 7.93 29.50 -19.11
N ARG A 187 8.69 30.47 -18.66
CA ARG A 187 8.82 31.77 -19.29
C ARG A 187 10.04 32.50 -18.71
N ASP A 188 10.93 32.93 -19.57
CA ASP A 188 12.20 33.59 -19.24
C ASP A 188 13.02 32.77 -18.24
N ASP A 189 13.11 33.21 -16.97
CA ASP A 189 13.80 32.54 -15.87
C ASP A 189 12.86 31.87 -14.85
N ALA A 190 11.56 31.81 -15.15
CA ALA A 190 10.55 31.20 -14.29
C ALA A 190 10.10 29.85 -14.85
N GLU A 191 10.20 28.83 -14.03
CA GLU A 191 9.79 27.47 -14.33
C GLU A 191 8.71 27.01 -13.34
N MET A 192 7.74 26.24 -13.81
CA MET A 192 6.73 25.62 -12.97
C MET A 192 6.54 24.16 -13.35
N PHE A 193 6.74 23.30 -12.38
CA PHE A 193 6.57 21.86 -12.49
C PHE A 193 5.27 21.47 -11.75
N VAL A 194 4.34 20.82 -12.45
CA VAL A 194 3.04 20.46 -11.91
C VAL A 194 2.90 18.93 -11.93
N PRO A 195 3.28 18.22 -10.85
CA PRO A 195 3.19 16.77 -10.80
C PRO A 195 1.77 16.30 -10.61
N THR A 196 1.39 15.26 -11.34
CA THR A 196 0.16 14.51 -11.16
C THR A 196 0.49 13.06 -10.86
N VAL A 197 0.14 12.60 -9.67
CA VAL A 197 0.36 11.20 -9.27
C VAL A 197 -0.69 10.32 -9.91
N ILE A 198 -0.22 9.36 -10.72
CA ILE A 198 -1.06 8.38 -11.39
C ILE A 198 -0.95 7.08 -10.62
N GLY A 199 -2.05 6.67 -10.05
CA GLY A 199 -2.05 5.38 -9.42
C GLY A 199 -2.20 5.36 -7.91
N ILE A 200 -1.89 6.42 -7.20
CA ILE A 200 -2.65 6.68 -5.99
C ILE A 200 -4.03 7.02 -6.51
N ASP A 201 -4.95 6.18 -6.16
CA ASP A 201 -6.32 6.49 -6.43
C ASP A 201 -6.54 7.90 -5.88
N GLU A 202 -6.53 8.93 -6.77
CA GLU A 202 -7.23 10.17 -6.45
C GLU A 202 -8.61 9.79 -5.92
N THR A 203 -9.15 8.64 -6.36
CA THR A 203 -10.29 7.98 -5.79
C THR A 203 -10.08 7.53 -4.33
N GLN A 204 -8.92 7.18 -3.84
CA GLN A 204 -8.79 6.88 -2.39
C GLN A 204 -8.57 8.14 -1.56
N GLU A 205 -7.83 9.14 -2.01
CA GLU A 205 -7.80 10.44 -1.33
C GLU A 205 -9.07 11.26 -1.57
N ILE A 206 -9.65 11.26 -2.77
CA ILE A 206 -10.94 11.87 -3.06
C ILE A 206 -12.06 11.05 -2.41
N LYS A 207 -12.01 9.71 -2.41
CA LYS A 207 -12.92 8.87 -1.61
C LYS A 207 -12.71 9.08 -0.12
N ASN A 208 -11.50 9.30 0.36
CA ASN A 208 -11.24 9.64 1.77
C ASN A 208 -11.67 11.06 2.12
N LYS A 209 -11.51 12.02 1.21
CA LYS A 209 -12.05 13.40 1.36
C LYS A 209 -13.56 13.47 1.11
N GLN A 210 -14.10 12.61 0.25
CA GLN A 210 -15.53 12.46 -0.07
C GLN A 210 -16.19 11.28 0.65
N ALA A 211 -15.42 10.51 1.44
CA ALA A 211 -15.96 9.42 2.22
C ALA A 211 -17.11 9.91 3.09
N SER A 212 -18.25 9.26 2.98
CA SER A 212 -19.41 9.55 3.81
C SER A 212 -19.03 9.37 5.30
N PRO A 213 -19.76 9.99 6.23
CA PRO A 213 -19.52 9.80 7.66
C PRO A 213 -19.47 8.31 8.05
N ARG A 214 -20.31 7.48 7.42
CA ARG A 214 -20.35 6.03 7.63
C ARG A 214 -19.09 5.33 7.14
N GLN A 215 -18.57 5.68 5.96
CA GLN A 215 -17.32 5.14 5.42
C GLN A 215 -16.10 5.48 6.27
N LYS A 216 -16.07 6.67 6.86
CA LYS A 216 -15.02 7.06 7.81
C LYS A 216 -15.06 6.21 9.09
N LYS A 217 -16.26 5.87 9.56
CA LYS A 217 -16.45 4.99 10.72
C LYS A 217 -15.95 3.57 10.44
N TYR A 218 -16.28 2.96 9.28
CA TYR A 218 -15.71 1.69 8.88
C TYR A 218 -14.20 1.73 8.86
N ARG A 219 -13.62 2.76 8.24
CA ARG A 219 -12.17 2.88 8.15
C ARG A 219 -11.51 2.98 9.52
N ARG A 220 -12.11 3.73 10.46
CA ARG A 220 -11.62 3.82 11.83
C ARG A 220 -11.69 2.45 12.52
N PHE A 221 -12.83 1.78 12.48
CA PHE A 221 -13.03 0.47 13.11
C PHE A 221 -12.04 -0.56 12.56
N TYR A 222 -11.97 -0.71 11.22
CA TYR A 222 -11.03 -1.64 10.59
C TYR A 222 -9.56 -1.25 10.78
N GLY A 223 -9.25 0.01 10.96
CA GLY A 223 -7.92 0.48 11.34
C GLY A 223 -7.48 -0.11 12.67
N GLU A 224 -8.30 0.08 13.68
CA GLU A 224 -8.00 -0.36 15.05
C GLU A 224 -7.87 -1.90 15.16
N ILE A 225 -8.78 -2.69 14.56
CA ILE A 225 -8.68 -4.15 14.60
C ILE A 225 -7.57 -4.72 13.70
N LEU A 226 -7.27 -4.04 12.58
CA LEU A 226 -6.20 -4.48 11.67
C LEU A 226 -4.81 -4.26 12.28
N GLU A 227 -4.60 -3.18 13.02
CA GLU A 227 -3.37 -2.93 13.77
C GLU A 227 -3.14 -4.04 14.80
N ARG A 228 -4.12 -4.33 15.64
CA ARG A 228 -4.05 -5.44 16.62
C ARG A 228 -3.80 -6.80 15.96
N PHE A 229 -4.47 -7.07 14.83
CA PHE A 229 -4.25 -8.29 14.07
C PHE A 229 -2.80 -8.43 13.58
N LYS A 230 -2.19 -7.33 13.15
CA LYS A 230 -0.79 -7.30 12.68
C LYS A 230 0.22 -7.48 13.81
N GLU A 231 -0.12 -7.15 15.05
CA GLU A 231 0.71 -7.47 16.21
C GLU A 231 0.85 -8.99 16.41
N ASP A 232 -0.26 -9.75 16.23
CA ASP A 232 -0.26 -11.20 16.38
C ASP A 232 0.25 -11.93 15.12
N LEU A 233 -0.05 -11.42 13.93
CA LEU A 233 0.23 -12.02 12.63
C LEU A 233 0.80 -11.00 11.63
N PRO A 234 2.02 -10.48 11.85
CA PRO A 234 2.56 -9.33 11.12
C PRO A 234 2.74 -9.56 9.61
N ASN A 235 2.94 -10.81 9.18
CA ASN A 235 3.25 -11.14 7.78
C ASN A 235 2.04 -11.63 6.96
N VAL A 236 0.84 -11.70 7.55
CA VAL A 236 -0.34 -12.24 6.88
C VAL A 236 -0.95 -11.25 5.90
N THR A 237 -1.01 -9.96 6.25
CA THR A 237 -1.63 -8.98 5.39
C THR A 237 -0.93 -7.62 5.41
N ARG A 238 -0.81 -7.02 4.22
CA ARG A 238 -0.36 -5.62 4.04
C ARG A 238 -1.53 -4.69 3.69
N ARG A 239 -2.77 -5.16 3.84
CA ARG A 239 -3.96 -4.36 3.48
C ARG A 239 -4.10 -3.13 4.36
N SER A 240 -4.67 -2.08 3.77
CA SER A 240 -5.11 -0.87 4.47
C SER A 240 -6.55 -1.04 4.97
N PRO A 241 -6.97 -0.27 6.00
CA PRO A 241 -8.34 -0.28 6.49
C PRO A 241 -9.36 0.01 5.39
N SER A 242 -10.48 -0.72 5.39
CA SER A 242 -11.54 -0.60 4.38
C SER A 242 -12.48 0.58 4.68
N ASN A 243 -12.98 1.23 3.63
CA ASN A 243 -14.09 2.18 3.68
C ASN A 243 -15.47 1.49 3.48
N ASP A 244 -15.45 0.19 3.15
CA ASP A 244 -16.64 -0.62 2.94
C ASP A 244 -17.02 -1.35 4.24
N SER A 245 -18.21 -1.96 4.26
CA SER A 245 -18.67 -2.73 5.42
C SER A 245 -17.91 -4.06 5.61
N TRP A 246 -16.86 -4.34 4.87
CA TRP A 246 -16.03 -5.55 4.97
C TRP A 246 -14.55 -5.28 4.78
N LEU A 247 -13.72 -6.16 5.37
CA LEU A 247 -12.27 -6.21 5.16
C LEU A 247 -11.82 -7.67 5.02
N VAL A 248 -11.15 -7.98 3.92
CA VAL A 248 -10.64 -9.34 3.63
C VAL A 248 -9.25 -9.52 4.22
N ILE A 249 -9.03 -10.64 4.91
CA ILE A 249 -7.74 -11.13 5.38
C ILE A 249 -7.35 -12.35 4.54
N PRO A 250 -6.21 -12.35 3.85
CA PRO A 250 -5.79 -13.47 3.03
C PRO A 250 -5.41 -14.68 3.90
N THR A 251 -5.68 -15.89 3.40
CA THR A 251 -5.25 -17.15 4.03
C THR A 251 -3.94 -17.70 3.45
N GLY A 252 -3.38 -17.02 2.44
CA GLY A 252 -2.27 -17.56 1.64
C GLY A 252 -2.71 -18.44 0.45
N HIS A 253 -3.97 -18.86 0.40
CA HIS A 253 -4.53 -19.68 -0.67
C HIS A 253 -5.46 -18.87 -1.55
N LYS A 254 -5.33 -19.06 -2.86
CA LYS A 254 -6.23 -18.45 -3.84
C LYS A 254 -7.66 -18.95 -3.61
N ASP A 255 -8.61 -18.03 -3.72
CA ASP A 255 -10.05 -18.33 -3.62
C ASP A 255 -10.52 -18.83 -2.24
N VAL A 256 -9.66 -18.74 -1.19
CA VAL A 256 -10.03 -18.95 0.22
C VAL A 256 -9.63 -17.73 1.03
N GLU A 257 -10.58 -17.14 1.73
CA GLU A 257 -10.35 -15.88 2.45
C GLU A 257 -11.09 -15.82 3.79
N LEU A 258 -10.49 -15.15 4.75
CA LEU A 258 -11.15 -14.72 5.97
C LEU A 258 -11.66 -13.29 5.79
N VAL A 259 -12.82 -12.97 6.35
CA VAL A 259 -13.44 -11.65 6.16
C VAL A 259 -14.08 -11.18 7.46
N TRP A 260 -13.74 -9.97 7.85
CA TRP A 260 -14.54 -9.19 8.79
C TRP A 260 -15.60 -8.43 8.05
N HIS A 261 -16.84 -8.49 8.50
CA HIS A 261 -17.83 -7.61 7.91
C HIS A 261 -19.04 -7.32 8.80
N PHE A 262 -19.55 -6.10 8.66
CA PHE A 262 -20.81 -5.68 9.23
C PHE A 262 -21.98 -6.15 8.36
N LYS A 263 -23.05 -6.64 9.01
CA LYS A 263 -24.28 -7.11 8.38
C LYS A 263 -25.51 -6.42 8.95
N GLY A 264 -26.55 -6.34 8.13
CA GLY A 264 -27.83 -5.72 8.49
C GLY A 264 -27.99 -4.32 7.93
N SER A 265 -29.05 -4.08 7.12
CA SER A 265 -29.40 -2.78 6.56
C SER A 265 -30.86 -2.46 6.91
N PRO A 266 -31.18 -1.23 7.34
CA PRO A 266 -30.36 -0.03 7.45
C PRO A 266 -29.77 0.17 8.86
N GLY A 267 -28.67 -0.36 9.15
CA GLY A 267 -27.93 -0.31 10.42
C GLY A 267 -27.29 -1.66 10.66
N GLU A 268 -26.01 -1.66 10.82
CA GLU A 268 -25.23 -2.87 11.07
C GLU A 268 -25.65 -3.44 12.42
N LYS A 269 -26.38 -4.54 12.38
CA LYS A 269 -26.89 -5.20 13.59
C LYS A 269 -26.00 -6.32 14.08
N THR A 270 -25.17 -6.88 13.16
CA THR A 270 -24.25 -7.95 13.50
C THR A 270 -22.89 -7.70 12.84
N PHE A 271 -21.84 -8.14 13.52
CA PHE A 271 -20.48 -8.20 12.99
C PHE A 271 -20.08 -9.67 12.81
N TRP A 272 -19.60 -9.99 11.63
CA TRP A 272 -19.27 -11.35 11.23
C TRP A 272 -17.78 -11.54 11.03
N VAL A 273 -17.27 -12.67 11.50
CA VAL A 273 -16.00 -13.25 11.08
C VAL A 273 -16.33 -14.46 10.21
N THR A 274 -15.96 -14.39 8.93
CA THR A 274 -16.39 -15.36 7.92
C THR A 274 -15.18 -16.02 7.27
N MET A 275 -15.26 -17.31 6.95
CA MET A 275 -14.37 -18.00 6.04
C MET A 275 -15.11 -18.36 4.76
N ASN A 276 -14.62 -17.82 3.63
CA ASN A 276 -15.23 -18.02 2.32
C ASN A 276 -14.40 -18.95 1.45
N PHE A 277 -15.07 -19.83 0.71
CA PHE A 277 -14.49 -20.70 -0.31
C PHE A 277 -15.11 -20.32 -1.66
N LYS A 278 -14.30 -19.78 -2.57
CA LYS A 278 -14.73 -19.09 -3.80
C LYS A 278 -14.19 -19.72 -5.08
N MET A 279 -13.74 -20.98 -5.02
CA MET A 279 -13.27 -21.67 -6.22
C MET A 279 -14.40 -21.82 -7.23
N SER A 280 -14.03 -21.98 -8.50
CA SER A 280 -14.97 -22.24 -9.60
C SER A 280 -15.67 -23.60 -9.48
N ASP A 281 -15.08 -24.55 -8.75
CA ASP A 281 -15.66 -25.87 -8.48
C ASP A 281 -16.43 -25.88 -7.14
N LEU A 282 -17.75 -25.89 -7.25
CA LEU A 282 -18.65 -25.94 -6.10
C LEU A 282 -18.46 -27.22 -5.24
N THR A 283 -18.16 -28.36 -5.87
CA THR A 283 -17.92 -29.62 -5.16
C THR A 283 -16.71 -29.46 -4.25
N ARG A 284 -15.63 -28.88 -4.79
CA ARG A 284 -14.43 -28.60 -4.03
C ARG A 284 -14.65 -27.60 -2.89
N ASN A 285 -15.44 -26.54 -3.11
CA ASN A 285 -15.83 -25.61 -2.06
C ASN A 285 -16.54 -26.32 -0.91
N LYS A 286 -17.51 -27.22 -1.21
CA LYS A 286 -18.24 -27.99 -0.20
C LYS A 286 -17.35 -29.00 0.55
N GLU A 287 -16.41 -29.60 -0.13
CA GLU A 287 -15.44 -30.51 0.50
C GLU A 287 -14.54 -29.76 1.49
N LEU A 288 -13.99 -28.62 1.08
CA LEU A 288 -13.14 -27.80 1.94
C LEU A 288 -13.92 -27.27 3.14
N LEU A 289 -15.12 -26.75 2.92
CA LEU A 289 -16.00 -26.33 4.01
C LEU A 289 -16.22 -27.46 5.02
N LYS A 290 -16.54 -28.67 4.55
CA LYS A 290 -16.75 -29.83 5.42
C LYS A 290 -15.47 -30.21 6.20
N ARG A 291 -14.30 -30.15 5.56
CA ARG A 291 -13.03 -30.50 6.19
C ARG A 291 -12.60 -29.45 7.23
N THR A 292 -12.76 -28.17 6.93
CA THR A 292 -12.46 -27.11 7.89
C THR A 292 -13.39 -27.16 9.11
N LEU A 293 -14.68 -27.37 8.91
CA LEU A 293 -15.64 -27.55 10.02
C LEU A 293 -15.31 -28.79 10.86
N LYS A 294 -14.91 -29.88 10.21
CA LYS A 294 -14.48 -31.09 10.92
C LYS A 294 -13.21 -30.86 11.74
N ALA A 295 -12.24 -30.12 11.20
CA ALA A 295 -11.04 -29.79 11.96
C ALA A 295 -11.33 -28.93 13.19
N LEU A 296 -12.28 -28.01 13.09
CA LEU A 296 -12.75 -27.19 14.21
C LEU A 296 -13.50 -28.04 15.27
N ASP A 297 -14.25 -29.09 14.87
CA ASP A 297 -14.92 -29.99 15.76
C ASP A 297 -13.95 -30.95 16.50
N GLU A 298 -12.95 -31.46 15.78
CA GLU A 298 -11.92 -32.38 16.33
C GLU A 298 -10.90 -31.67 17.24
N SER A 299 -10.64 -30.40 17.00
CA SER A 299 -9.75 -29.58 17.80
C SER A 299 -10.35 -28.16 17.96
N PRO A 300 -11.32 -28.04 18.86
CA PRO A 300 -12.04 -26.77 19.02
C PRO A 300 -11.10 -25.67 19.51
N ILE A 301 -11.23 -24.52 18.85
CA ILE A 301 -10.64 -23.26 19.30
C ILE A 301 -11.60 -22.57 20.25
N GLU A 302 -11.08 -21.78 21.20
CA GLU A 302 -11.94 -20.99 22.08
C GLU A 302 -12.58 -19.84 21.27
N ILE A 303 -13.85 -20.10 20.88
CA ILE A 303 -14.71 -19.10 20.24
C ILE A 303 -15.95 -18.99 21.12
N ALA A 304 -16.33 -17.79 21.49
CA ALA A 304 -17.43 -17.53 22.40
C ALA A 304 -18.80 -17.81 21.77
N GLU A 305 -18.91 -17.76 20.45
CA GLU A 305 -20.14 -17.84 19.67
C GLU A 305 -20.19 -19.12 18.82
N ASP A 306 -21.43 -19.49 18.42
CA ASP A 306 -21.67 -20.66 17.57
C ASP A 306 -21.20 -20.43 16.12
N ILE A 307 -20.64 -21.47 15.50
CA ILE A 307 -20.27 -21.48 14.10
C ILE A 307 -21.50 -21.78 13.24
N HIS A 308 -21.88 -20.84 12.40
CA HIS A 308 -22.95 -20.98 11.43
C HIS A 308 -22.43 -21.48 10.09
N ASN A 309 -23.04 -22.50 9.53
CA ASN A 309 -22.70 -23.09 8.25
C ASN A 309 -23.68 -22.64 7.16
N GLU A 310 -23.18 -21.98 6.10
CA GLU A 310 -23.95 -21.62 4.93
C GLU A 310 -23.37 -22.34 3.71
N GLY A 311 -24.02 -23.45 3.33
CA GLY A 311 -23.53 -24.39 2.31
C GLY A 311 -23.36 -23.79 0.93
N GLU A 312 -24.21 -22.85 0.54
CA GLU A 312 -24.11 -22.12 -0.72
C GLU A 312 -24.59 -20.68 -0.53
N TYR A 313 -23.84 -19.72 -1.07
CA TYR A 313 -24.24 -18.32 -1.10
C TYR A 313 -23.81 -17.63 -2.41
N GLY A 314 -24.52 -16.56 -2.74
CA GLY A 314 -24.25 -15.81 -3.96
C GLY A 314 -24.63 -16.54 -5.24
N ARG A 315 -24.40 -15.88 -6.39
CA ARG A 315 -24.77 -16.40 -7.72
C ARG A 315 -23.77 -17.41 -8.26
N SER A 316 -22.58 -17.48 -7.68
CA SER A 316 -21.45 -18.28 -8.18
C SER A 316 -21.26 -19.60 -7.45
N GLY A 317 -22.18 -19.98 -6.54
CA GLY A 317 -22.09 -21.24 -5.81
C GLY A 317 -20.91 -21.29 -4.83
N TYR A 318 -20.59 -20.20 -4.20
CA TYR A 318 -19.59 -20.14 -3.13
C TYR A 318 -20.13 -20.76 -1.85
N THR A 319 -19.25 -21.21 -0.99
CA THR A 319 -19.62 -21.75 0.34
C THR A 319 -18.90 -20.98 1.43
N ARG A 320 -19.47 -20.95 2.63
CA ARG A 320 -18.85 -20.32 3.79
C ARG A 320 -19.35 -20.89 5.11
N PHE A 321 -18.60 -20.62 6.15
CA PHE A 321 -19.11 -20.55 7.51
C PHE A 321 -18.81 -19.18 8.10
N TYR A 322 -19.53 -18.82 9.14
CA TYR A 322 -19.31 -17.55 9.84
C TYR A 322 -19.63 -17.68 11.33
N ILE A 323 -19.08 -16.75 12.08
CA ILE A 323 -19.32 -16.54 13.49
C ILE A 323 -19.80 -15.11 13.61
N GLU A 324 -20.87 -14.86 14.35
CA GLU A 324 -21.45 -13.53 14.45
C GLU A 324 -21.61 -13.07 15.88
N ARG A 325 -21.59 -11.77 16.06
CA ARG A 325 -21.88 -11.09 17.30
C ARG A 325 -22.82 -9.90 17.02
N ASP A 326 -23.82 -9.74 17.89
CA ASP A 326 -24.71 -8.59 17.80
C ASP A 326 -23.95 -7.29 18.08
N VAL A 327 -24.28 -6.27 17.30
CA VAL A 327 -23.83 -4.88 17.46
C VAL A 327 -25.05 -3.98 17.45
N GLY A 328 -25.08 -2.96 18.30
CA GLY A 328 -26.17 -2.01 18.34
C GLY A 328 -26.26 -1.22 17.03
N ASP A 329 -25.24 -0.46 16.77
CA ASP A 329 -24.98 0.20 15.49
C ASP A 329 -23.48 0.41 15.28
N LEU A 330 -23.08 1.11 14.22
CA LEU A 330 -21.68 1.34 13.90
C LEU A 330 -20.99 2.29 14.90
N ASP A 331 -21.72 3.18 15.55
CA ASP A 331 -21.18 4.06 16.57
C ASP A 331 -20.90 3.29 17.88
N ASP A 332 -21.83 2.40 18.25
CA ASP A 332 -21.63 1.49 19.38
C ASP A 332 -20.42 0.59 19.14
N ALA A 333 -20.29 0.01 17.92
CA ALA A 333 -19.16 -0.83 17.57
C ALA A 333 -17.79 -0.11 17.66
N LEU A 334 -17.73 1.16 17.34
CA LEU A 334 -16.50 1.96 17.42
C LEU A 334 -15.98 2.12 18.86
N GLU A 335 -16.85 2.09 19.85
CA GLU A 335 -16.50 2.25 21.26
C GLU A 335 -16.47 0.89 21.99
N ASP A 336 -16.85 -0.23 21.32
CA ASP A 336 -16.90 -1.56 21.90
C ASP A 336 -15.54 -2.28 21.79
N GLU A 337 -14.74 -2.18 22.83
CA GLU A 337 -13.44 -2.83 22.93
C GLU A 337 -13.53 -4.37 23.02
N GLU A 338 -14.63 -4.91 23.58
CA GLU A 338 -14.85 -6.36 23.65
C GLU A 338 -15.12 -6.93 22.25
N LEU A 339 -15.91 -6.22 21.44
CA LEU A 339 -16.15 -6.58 20.04
C LEU A 339 -14.85 -6.58 19.24
N LYS A 340 -14.01 -5.52 19.40
CA LYS A 340 -12.74 -5.42 18.68
C LYS A 340 -11.78 -6.53 19.05
N SER A 341 -11.61 -6.82 20.35
CA SER A 341 -10.77 -7.93 20.81
C SER A 341 -11.30 -9.25 20.27
N TRP A 342 -12.59 -9.52 20.43
CA TRP A 342 -13.21 -10.74 19.91
C TRP A 342 -13.01 -10.91 18.40
N ALA A 343 -13.19 -9.84 17.62
CA ALA A 343 -13.01 -9.87 16.16
C ALA A 343 -11.59 -10.28 15.77
N VAL A 344 -10.58 -9.76 16.47
CA VAL A 344 -9.17 -10.08 16.25
C VAL A 344 -8.87 -11.50 16.72
N ASP A 345 -9.20 -11.83 17.97
CA ASP A 345 -8.92 -13.14 18.57
C ASP A 345 -9.54 -14.28 17.72
N THR A 346 -10.79 -14.10 17.28
CA THR A 346 -11.50 -15.08 16.45
C THR A 346 -10.81 -15.30 15.12
N ILE A 347 -10.44 -14.22 14.39
CA ILE A 347 -9.82 -14.38 13.07
C ILE A 347 -8.37 -14.89 13.16
N VAL A 348 -7.63 -14.52 14.21
CA VAL A 348 -6.29 -15.04 14.49
C VAL A 348 -6.37 -16.54 14.78
N ALA A 349 -7.30 -16.96 15.66
CA ALA A 349 -7.50 -18.37 15.98
C ALA A 349 -7.88 -19.19 14.74
N LEU A 350 -8.83 -18.71 13.94
CA LEU A 350 -9.20 -19.34 12.67
C LEU A 350 -8.03 -19.45 11.70
N HIS A 351 -7.28 -18.37 11.53
CA HIS A 351 -6.15 -18.34 10.63
C HIS A 351 -5.07 -19.34 11.05
N GLN A 352 -4.65 -19.32 12.30
CA GLN A 352 -3.62 -20.21 12.83
C GLN A 352 -4.04 -21.69 12.79
N HIS A 353 -5.30 -21.96 13.10
CA HIS A 353 -5.81 -23.33 13.17
C HIS A 353 -6.08 -23.94 11.79
N LEU A 354 -6.62 -23.16 10.85
CA LEU A 354 -7.08 -23.66 9.56
C LEU A 354 -6.04 -23.54 8.44
N THR A 355 -5.03 -22.66 8.54
CA THR A 355 -3.97 -22.59 7.52
C THR A 355 -3.28 -23.93 7.30
N PRO A 356 -2.87 -24.70 8.33
CA PRO A 356 -2.28 -26.03 8.12
C PRO A 356 -3.21 -27.01 7.40
N VAL A 357 -4.51 -26.95 7.67
CA VAL A 357 -5.54 -27.78 7.01
C VAL A 357 -5.65 -27.42 5.54
N LEU A 358 -5.66 -26.11 5.23
CA LEU A 358 -5.68 -25.64 3.85
C LEU A 358 -4.39 -26.00 3.10
N ASP A 359 -3.24 -25.91 3.75
CA ASP A 359 -1.95 -26.30 3.19
C ASP A 359 -1.91 -27.78 2.79
N GLU A 360 -2.55 -28.65 3.55
CA GLU A 360 -2.66 -30.09 3.25
C GLU A 360 -3.62 -30.35 2.09
N GLU A 361 -4.74 -29.65 2.04
CA GLU A 361 -5.83 -29.88 1.10
C GLU A 361 -5.64 -29.21 -0.26
N LEU A 362 -4.83 -28.13 -0.35
CA LEU A 362 -4.68 -27.30 -1.52
C LEU A 362 -3.28 -27.35 -2.16
N ARG A 363 -2.47 -28.33 -1.70
CA ARG A 363 -1.16 -28.63 -2.32
C ARG A 363 -1.27 -29.30 -3.67
#